data_c7de83e8450c4d60100c6f88f26da863
#
_entry.id   c7de83e8450c4d60100c6f88f26da863
#
_cell.length_a   1.000
_cell.length_b   1.000
_cell.length_c   1.000
_cell.angle_alpha   90.00
_cell.angle_beta   90.00
_cell.angle_gamma   90.00
#
_symmetry.space_group_name_H-M   'P 1'
#
loop_
_entity.id
_entity.type
_entity.pdbx_description
1 polymer ?
#
loop_
_entity_poly.entity_id
_entity_poly.type
_entity_poly.pdbx_seq_one_letter_code
_entity_poly.pdbx_strand_id
1 'polypeptide(L)'
;VAYISSRSSLLATFFYLLTIYCFIETLLTSRTVKHRIIFGLLIIPGIYLAVASKLIAVTLPVILMFWFLVIYVPRYFPDYSKYFTVSKMLWFFGCSGIILISSARYFGVLYSPRDQGLELFGRIPYLLIQFKVIIFYYINKFVLPFNLNVDSGFPFTEFATDWKISFSVSLIISIILVVLKWGNIWIKLGCAWFFLSILPTSSIIPLNDLAVEHRMYL
;
A
#
# COMPACT_ATOMS: atom_id res chain seq x y z
N VAL A 1 -22.25 -2.28 -18.83
CA VAL A 1 -21.03 -2.95 -19.29
C VAL A 1 -20.14 -3.11 -18.06
N ALA A 2 -19.95 -4.38 -17.62
CA ALA A 2 -19.07 -4.63 -16.48
C ALA A 2 -17.65 -4.16 -16.82
N TYR A 3 -17.10 -3.28 -16.00
CA TYR A 3 -15.78 -2.72 -16.18
C TYR A 3 -14.71 -3.82 -16.06
N ILE A 4 -14.23 -4.30 -17.20
CA ILE A 4 -13.37 -5.50 -17.28
C ILE A 4 -12.05 -5.31 -16.51
N SER A 5 -11.50 -4.09 -16.49
CA SER A 5 -10.25 -3.80 -15.79
C SER A 5 -10.38 -3.89 -14.25
N SER A 6 -11.58 -3.78 -13.68
CA SER A 6 -11.77 -3.96 -12.25
C SER A 6 -11.69 -5.42 -11.81
N ARG A 7 -11.86 -6.39 -12.73
CA ARG A 7 -11.72 -7.82 -12.42
C ARG A 7 -10.32 -8.17 -11.93
N SER A 8 -9.29 -7.62 -12.54
CA SER A 8 -7.89 -7.82 -12.10
C SER A 8 -7.66 -7.27 -10.69
N SER A 9 -8.27 -6.12 -10.37
CA SER A 9 -8.19 -5.53 -9.03
C SER A 9 -8.90 -6.39 -7.99
N LEU A 10 -10.11 -6.87 -8.29
CA LEU A 10 -10.87 -7.75 -7.40
C LEU A 10 -10.13 -9.09 -7.18
N LEU A 11 -9.57 -9.66 -8.23
CA LEU A 11 -8.81 -10.90 -8.15
C LEU A 11 -7.53 -10.72 -7.33
N ALA A 12 -6.81 -9.63 -7.54
CA ALA A 12 -5.64 -9.27 -6.74
C ALA A 12 -6.02 -9.11 -5.26
N THR A 13 -7.09 -8.39 -4.96
CA THR A 13 -7.59 -8.20 -3.59
C THR A 13 -7.98 -9.53 -2.95
N PHE A 14 -8.65 -10.41 -3.70
CA PHE A 14 -9.02 -11.74 -3.20
C PHE A 14 -7.79 -12.56 -2.80
N PHE A 15 -6.79 -12.70 -3.69
CA PHE A 15 -5.57 -13.42 -3.37
C PHE A 15 -4.74 -12.75 -2.28
N TYR A 16 -4.77 -11.41 -2.23
CA TYR A 16 -4.11 -10.63 -1.20
C TYR A 16 -4.67 -10.96 0.20
N LEU A 17 -5.98 -10.88 0.37
CA LEU A 17 -6.65 -11.19 1.63
C LEU A 17 -6.56 -12.68 1.99
N LEU A 18 -6.68 -13.57 1.00
CA LEU A 18 -6.50 -15.00 1.20
C LEU A 18 -5.09 -15.32 1.71
N THR A 19 -4.07 -14.68 1.16
CA THR A 19 -2.68 -14.86 1.60
C THR A 19 -2.46 -14.35 3.02
N ILE A 20 -3.05 -13.21 3.37
CA ILE A 20 -3.01 -12.69 4.75
C ILE A 20 -3.72 -13.66 5.70
N TYR A 21 -4.86 -14.22 5.31
CA TYR A 21 -5.56 -15.22 6.09
C TYR A 21 -4.69 -16.47 6.32
N CYS A 22 -4.07 -17.00 5.26
CA CYS A 22 -3.13 -18.13 5.38
C CYS A 22 -1.95 -17.81 6.30
N PHE A 23 -1.43 -16.59 6.25
CA PHE A 23 -0.35 -16.12 7.11
C PHE A 23 -0.78 -16.09 8.59
N ILE A 24 -1.97 -15.57 8.89
CA ILE A 24 -2.53 -15.53 10.25
C ILE A 24 -2.71 -16.96 10.79
N GLU A 25 -3.30 -17.85 9.98
CA GLU A 25 -3.49 -19.25 10.36
C GLU A 25 -2.16 -19.99 10.61
N THR A 26 -1.13 -19.65 9.85
CA THR A 26 0.21 -20.25 10.03
C THR A 26 0.87 -19.82 11.33
N LEU A 27 0.79 -18.52 11.66
CA LEU A 27 1.61 -17.92 12.72
C LEU A 27 0.87 -17.72 14.04
N LEU A 28 -0.41 -17.35 14.01
CA LEU A 28 -1.13 -16.88 15.20
C LEU A 28 -2.10 -17.93 15.76
N THR A 29 -2.50 -18.90 14.96
CA THR A 29 -3.48 -19.91 15.40
C THR A 29 -2.78 -21.10 16.05
N SER A 30 -3.24 -21.50 17.24
CA SER A 30 -2.73 -22.63 18.02
C SER A 30 -3.28 -23.98 17.50
N ARG A 31 -3.18 -24.24 16.19
CA ARG A 31 -3.63 -25.47 15.54
C ARG A 31 -2.49 -26.47 15.37
N THR A 32 -2.82 -27.65 14.85
CA THR A 32 -1.85 -28.74 14.61
C THR A 32 -0.73 -28.33 13.67
N VAL A 33 0.44 -28.96 13.80
CA VAL A 33 1.60 -28.73 12.93
C VAL A 33 1.24 -28.91 11.44
N LYS A 34 0.43 -29.93 11.13
CA LYS A 34 -0.04 -30.18 9.75
C LYS A 34 -0.80 -28.99 9.18
N HIS A 35 -1.69 -28.37 9.98
CA HIS A 35 -2.44 -27.19 9.59
C HIS A 35 -1.49 -26.03 9.25
N ARG A 36 -0.52 -25.74 10.11
CA ARG A 36 0.46 -24.67 9.88
C ARG A 36 1.28 -24.87 8.61
N ILE A 37 1.70 -26.11 8.33
CA ILE A 37 2.45 -26.42 7.10
C ILE A 37 1.60 -26.19 5.86
N ILE A 38 0.34 -26.66 5.85
CA ILE A 38 -0.56 -26.49 4.71
C ILE A 38 -0.78 -25.00 4.41
N PHE A 39 -1.14 -24.22 5.43
CA PHE A 39 -1.37 -22.78 5.24
C PHE A 39 -0.08 -22.03 4.90
N GLY A 40 1.05 -22.42 5.48
CA GLY A 40 2.36 -21.84 5.14
C GLY A 40 2.75 -22.08 3.68
N LEU A 41 2.49 -23.26 3.14
CA LEU A 41 2.75 -23.58 1.74
C LEU A 41 1.83 -22.80 0.78
N LEU A 42 0.63 -22.40 1.22
CA LEU A 42 -0.31 -21.62 0.41
C LEU A 42 0.09 -20.12 0.30
N ILE A 43 0.98 -19.63 1.16
CA ILE A 43 1.42 -18.21 1.12
C ILE A 43 2.15 -17.90 -0.19
N ILE A 44 3.07 -18.78 -0.63
CA ILE A 44 3.89 -18.54 -1.82
C ILE A 44 3.01 -18.44 -3.10
N PRO A 45 2.16 -19.44 -3.42
CA PRO A 45 1.27 -19.32 -4.56
C PRO A 45 0.27 -18.18 -4.41
N GLY A 46 -0.18 -17.86 -3.21
CA GLY A 46 -1.05 -16.72 -2.95
C GLY A 46 -0.39 -15.38 -3.31
N ILE A 47 0.87 -15.16 -2.92
CA ILE A 47 1.65 -13.98 -3.32
C ILE A 47 1.78 -13.94 -4.85
N TYR A 48 2.16 -15.06 -5.47
CA TYR A 48 2.31 -15.14 -6.93
C TYR A 48 1.03 -14.78 -7.66
N LEU A 49 -0.10 -15.37 -7.28
CA LEU A 49 -1.40 -15.12 -7.90
C LEU A 49 -1.88 -13.68 -7.69
N ALA A 50 -1.63 -13.10 -6.52
CA ALA A 50 -1.94 -11.71 -6.25
C ALA A 50 -1.15 -10.77 -7.18
N VAL A 51 0.17 -10.95 -7.27
CA VAL A 51 1.06 -10.12 -8.12
C VAL A 51 0.77 -10.35 -9.61
N ALA A 52 0.53 -11.60 -10.02
CA ALA A 52 0.15 -11.93 -11.40
C ALA A 52 -1.19 -11.30 -11.80
N SER A 53 -2.12 -11.13 -10.85
CA SER A 53 -3.40 -10.48 -11.10
C SER A 53 -3.26 -8.97 -11.26
N LYS A 54 -2.46 -8.32 -10.41
CA LYS A 54 -2.16 -6.89 -10.50
C LYS A 54 -0.87 -6.53 -9.77
N LEU A 55 -0.02 -5.75 -10.43
CA LEU A 55 1.31 -5.39 -9.91
C LEU A 55 1.28 -4.65 -8.57
N ILE A 56 0.20 -3.95 -8.24
CA ILE A 56 0.05 -3.27 -6.95
C ILE A 56 0.18 -4.23 -5.75
N ALA A 57 -0.15 -5.52 -5.95
CA ALA A 57 -0.01 -6.55 -4.92
C ALA A 57 1.45 -6.90 -4.56
N VAL A 58 2.45 -6.29 -5.21
CA VAL A 58 3.87 -6.39 -4.82
C VAL A 58 4.12 -5.89 -3.39
N THR A 59 3.20 -5.10 -2.82
CA THR A 59 3.24 -4.65 -1.43
C THR A 59 2.95 -5.77 -0.42
N LEU A 60 2.33 -6.88 -0.86
CA LEU A 60 1.91 -7.97 0.02
C LEU A 60 3.06 -8.58 0.86
N PRO A 61 4.23 -8.95 0.30
CA PRO A 61 5.34 -9.45 1.11
C PRO A 61 5.80 -8.47 2.18
N VAL A 62 5.78 -7.17 1.86
CA VAL A 62 6.18 -6.10 2.80
C VAL A 62 5.19 -6.02 3.97
N ILE A 63 3.90 -6.10 3.68
CA ILE A 63 2.85 -6.08 4.72
C ILE A 63 2.90 -7.34 5.58
N LEU A 64 3.09 -8.53 4.99
CA LEU A 64 3.24 -9.77 5.75
C LEU A 64 4.45 -9.71 6.69
N MET A 65 5.57 -9.21 6.22
CA MET A 65 6.77 -9.04 7.03
C MET A 65 6.55 -8.00 8.14
N PHE A 66 5.86 -6.91 7.87
CA PHE A 66 5.48 -5.92 8.87
C PHE A 66 4.61 -6.54 9.98
N TRP A 67 3.59 -7.31 9.62
CA TRP A 67 2.75 -8.01 10.58
C TRP A 67 3.53 -9.05 11.39
N PHE A 68 4.43 -9.78 10.74
CA PHE A 68 5.33 -10.70 11.44
C PHE A 68 6.15 -10.00 12.52
N LEU A 69 6.81 -8.89 12.16
CA LEU A 69 7.68 -8.15 13.08
C LEU A 69 6.90 -7.46 14.20
N VAL A 70 5.71 -6.95 13.91
CA VAL A 70 4.92 -6.14 14.86
C VAL A 70 4.06 -6.99 15.79
N ILE A 71 3.55 -8.12 15.32
CA ILE A 71 2.62 -8.97 16.09
C ILE A 71 3.33 -10.21 16.62
N TYR A 72 4.00 -10.95 15.73
CA TYR A 72 4.55 -12.27 16.06
C TYR A 72 5.81 -12.17 16.93
N VAL A 73 6.77 -11.33 16.54
CA VAL A 73 8.04 -11.22 17.28
C VAL A 73 7.84 -10.78 18.73
N PRO A 74 7.06 -9.73 19.07
CA PRO A 74 6.86 -9.35 20.47
C PRO A 74 6.14 -10.40 21.30
N ARG A 75 5.27 -11.22 20.66
CA ARG A 75 4.50 -12.24 21.35
C ARG A 75 5.32 -13.48 21.70
N TYR A 76 6.21 -13.91 20.81
CA TYR A 76 6.96 -15.17 20.96
C TYR A 76 8.44 -14.95 21.32
N PHE A 77 8.97 -13.76 21.10
CA PHE A 77 10.35 -13.39 21.33
C PHE A 77 10.45 -12.02 22.04
N PRO A 78 9.99 -11.90 23.30
CA PRO A 78 9.90 -10.60 23.98
C PRO A 78 11.27 -9.92 24.16
N ASP A 79 12.35 -10.69 24.32
CA ASP A 79 13.70 -10.14 24.46
C ASP A 79 14.19 -9.44 23.20
N TYR A 80 13.78 -9.93 22.03
CA TYR A 80 14.11 -9.30 20.74
C TYR A 80 13.21 -8.10 20.41
N SER A 81 12.06 -7.97 21.06
CA SER A 81 11.15 -6.84 20.83
C SER A 81 11.79 -5.48 21.08
N LYS A 82 12.77 -5.40 21.98
CA LYS A 82 13.56 -4.20 22.27
C LYS A 82 14.34 -3.67 21.05
N TYR A 83 14.72 -4.56 20.14
CA TYR A 83 15.45 -4.21 18.91
C TYR A 83 14.53 -3.73 17.79
N PHE A 84 13.24 -4.06 17.86
CA PHE A 84 12.23 -3.72 16.86
C PHE A 84 11.35 -2.55 17.30
N THR A 85 11.98 -1.40 17.60
CA THR A 85 11.24 -0.16 17.83
C THR A 85 10.51 0.23 16.52
N VAL A 86 9.28 0.75 16.62
CA VAL A 86 8.46 1.18 15.47
C VAL A 86 9.25 2.07 14.49
N SER A 87 10.11 2.95 15.03
CA SER A 87 11.00 3.80 14.23
C SER A 87 11.97 3.00 13.36
N LYS A 88 12.64 1.97 13.92
CA LYS A 88 13.56 1.11 13.15
C LYS A 88 12.82 0.28 12.11
N MET A 89 11.61 -0.15 12.42
CA MET A 89 10.75 -0.85 11.49
C MET A 89 10.35 0.04 10.31
N LEU A 90 9.95 1.28 10.55
CA LEU A 90 9.67 2.24 9.49
C LEU A 90 10.88 2.49 8.59
N TRP A 91 12.09 2.60 9.17
CA TRP A 91 13.32 2.68 8.41
C TRP A 91 13.57 1.44 7.54
N PHE A 92 13.41 0.25 8.12
CA PHE A 92 13.57 -1.00 7.39
C PHE A 92 12.56 -1.12 6.24
N PHE A 93 11.29 -0.76 6.46
CA PHE A 93 10.26 -0.76 5.43
C PHE A 93 10.46 0.31 4.38
N GLY A 94 10.91 1.49 4.78
CA GLY A 94 11.28 2.53 3.83
C GLY A 94 12.38 2.04 2.89
N CYS A 95 13.44 1.47 3.44
CA CYS A 95 14.55 0.91 2.64
C CYS A 95 14.11 -0.28 1.79
N SER A 96 13.32 -1.23 2.34
CA SER A 96 12.83 -2.39 1.57
C SER A 96 11.86 -1.98 0.46
N GLY A 97 11.02 -0.99 0.70
CA GLY A 97 10.15 -0.40 -0.32
C GLY A 97 10.94 0.24 -1.45
N ILE A 98 11.98 1.00 -1.13
CA ILE A 98 12.88 1.59 -2.14
C ILE A 98 13.59 0.50 -2.94
N ILE A 99 14.08 -0.55 -2.29
CA ILE A 99 14.74 -1.69 -2.96
C ILE A 99 13.75 -2.42 -3.87
N LEU A 100 12.51 -2.68 -3.42
CA LEU A 100 11.47 -3.33 -4.22
C LEU A 100 11.10 -2.50 -5.44
N ILE A 101 10.91 -1.19 -5.28
CA ILE A 101 10.59 -0.27 -6.38
C ILE A 101 11.77 -0.20 -7.36
N SER A 102 12.99 -0.11 -6.86
CA SER A 102 14.20 -0.06 -7.68
C SER A 102 14.42 -1.35 -8.45
N SER A 103 14.22 -2.51 -7.80
CA SER A 103 14.34 -3.82 -8.45
C SER A 103 13.25 -4.04 -9.49
N ALA A 104 12.00 -3.71 -9.18
CA ALA A 104 10.90 -3.79 -10.13
C ALA A 104 11.14 -2.89 -11.35
N ARG A 105 11.78 -1.75 -11.16
CA ARG A 105 12.20 -0.86 -12.24
C ARG A 105 13.34 -1.47 -13.06
N TYR A 106 14.36 -2.04 -12.39
CA TYR A 106 15.49 -2.68 -13.05
C TYR A 106 15.07 -3.86 -13.94
N PHE A 107 14.15 -4.67 -13.46
CA PHE A 107 13.59 -5.79 -14.22
C PHE A 107 12.51 -5.38 -15.25
N GLY A 108 12.29 -4.09 -15.46
CA GLY A 108 11.32 -3.59 -16.44
C GLY A 108 9.86 -3.85 -16.08
N VAL A 109 9.57 -4.37 -14.90
CA VAL A 109 8.20 -4.69 -14.43
C VAL A 109 7.38 -3.42 -14.24
N LEU A 110 8.04 -2.30 -13.91
CA LEU A 110 7.42 -0.96 -13.79
C LEU A 110 7.64 -0.10 -15.04
N TYR A 111 8.23 -0.65 -16.08
CA TYR A 111 8.40 0.06 -17.34
C TYR A 111 7.10 -0.05 -18.14
N SER A 112 6.21 0.91 -17.93
CA SER A 112 5.15 1.13 -18.91
C SER A 112 5.77 1.86 -20.10
N PRO A 113 5.56 1.41 -21.36
CA PRO A 113 5.97 2.16 -22.55
C PRO A 113 5.28 3.54 -22.67
N ARG A 114 4.44 3.88 -21.72
CA ARG A 114 3.68 5.12 -21.62
C ARG A 114 4.26 6.03 -20.53
N ASP A 115 5.51 6.43 -20.70
CA ASP A 115 6.14 7.50 -19.88
C ASP A 115 5.55 8.90 -20.17
N GLN A 116 4.38 8.97 -20.79
CA GLN A 116 3.65 10.21 -21.06
C GLN A 116 3.34 11.02 -19.78
N GLY A 117 3.16 10.34 -18.64
CA GLY A 117 2.96 11.01 -17.35
C GLY A 117 4.21 11.76 -16.86
N LEU A 118 5.40 11.33 -17.22
CA LEU A 118 6.67 11.97 -16.86
C LEU A 118 6.90 13.25 -17.66
N GLU A 119 6.51 13.23 -18.94
CA GLU A 119 6.57 14.41 -19.82
C GLU A 119 5.52 15.45 -19.43
N LEU A 120 4.33 14.99 -18.98
CA LEU A 120 3.23 15.88 -18.62
C LEU A 120 3.40 16.55 -17.25
N PHE A 121 3.88 15.81 -16.23
CA PHE A 121 3.77 16.28 -14.86
C PHE A 121 5.11 16.51 -14.15
N GLY A 122 6.19 15.85 -14.57
CA GLY A 122 7.41 15.77 -13.78
C GLY A 122 7.23 14.96 -12.47
N ARG A 123 8.34 14.56 -11.85
CA ARG A 123 8.29 13.65 -10.68
C ARG A 123 7.83 14.35 -9.39
N ILE A 124 8.38 15.52 -9.11
CA ILE A 124 8.10 16.24 -7.85
C ILE A 124 6.69 16.83 -7.85
N PRO A 125 6.22 17.54 -8.88
CA PRO A 125 4.83 17.99 -8.96
C PRO A 125 3.83 16.85 -8.86
N TYR A 126 4.09 15.70 -9.52
CA TYR A 126 3.24 14.51 -9.40
C TYR A 126 3.12 14.02 -7.94
N LEU A 127 4.26 13.84 -7.25
CA LEU A 127 4.27 13.42 -5.84
C LEU A 127 3.46 14.37 -4.95
N LEU A 128 3.64 15.68 -5.13
CA LEU A 128 2.95 16.68 -4.33
C LEU A 128 1.44 16.67 -4.55
N ILE A 129 1.00 16.49 -5.80
CA ILE A 129 -0.41 16.34 -6.13
C ILE A 129 -0.99 15.05 -5.53
N GLN A 130 -0.21 13.97 -5.44
CA GLN A 130 -0.69 12.73 -4.82
C GLN A 130 -1.11 12.90 -3.35
N PHE A 131 -0.48 13.79 -2.58
CA PHE A 131 -0.95 14.13 -1.23
C PHE A 131 -2.36 14.72 -1.25
N LYS A 132 -2.66 15.61 -2.20
CA LYS A 132 -4.01 16.17 -2.40
C LYS A 132 -4.99 15.08 -2.82
N VAL A 133 -4.61 14.18 -3.73
CA VAL A 133 -5.43 13.04 -4.16
C VAL A 133 -5.76 12.13 -2.98
N ILE A 134 -4.80 11.81 -2.13
CA ILE A 134 -5.02 10.95 -0.97
C ILE A 134 -6.09 11.55 -0.05
N ILE A 135 -6.00 12.83 0.29
CA ILE A 135 -6.92 13.48 1.24
C ILE A 135 -8.27 13.78 0.59
N PHE A 136 -8.29 14.50 -0.53
CA PHE A 136 -9.52 15.04 -1.09
C PHE A 136 -10.24 14.07 -2.02
N TYR A 137 -9.57 12.99 -2.45
CA TYR A 137 -10.20 11.99 -3.30
C TYR A 137 -10.32 10.64 -2.58
N TYR A 138 -9.21 10.00 -2.21
CA TYR A 138 -9.28 8.64 -1.66
C TYR A 138 -9.94 8.59 -0.28
N ILE A 139 -9.51 9.41 0.68
CA ILE A 139 -10.13 9.40 2.02
C ILE A 139 -11.59 9.86 1.94
N ASN A 140 -11.89 10.86 1.09
CA ASN A 140 -13.27 11.30 0.91
C ASN A 140 -14.15 10.18 0.33
N LYS A 141 -13.71 9.49 -0.72
CA LYS A 141 -14.45 8.37 -1.31
C LYS A 141 -14.55 7.15 -0.38
N PHE A 142 -13.55 6.94 0.47
CA PHE A 142 -13.59 5.88 1.48
C PHE A 142 -14.66 6.14 2.55
N VAL A 143 -14.78 7.39 3.00
CA VAL A 143 -15.78 7.78 4.02
C VAL A 143 -17.15 7.99 3.41
N LEU A 144 -17.22 8.61 2.23
CA LEU A 144 -18.44 8.98 1.53
C LEU A 144 -18.40 8.44 0.08
N PRO A 145 -18.83 7.19 -0.16
CA PRO A 145 -18.74 6.55 -1.48
C PRO A 145 -19.86 7.03 -2.43
N PHE A 146 -20.00 8.35 -2.59
CA PHE A 146 -20.93 8.95 -3.54
C PHE A 146 -20.22 9.37 -4.84
N ASN A 147 -20.97 9.43 -5.96
CA ASN A 147 -20.49 9.86 -7.28
C ASN A 147 -19.24 9.10 -7.69
N LEU A 148 -19.31 7.77 -7.65
CA LEU A 148 -18.23 6.90 -8.11
C LEU A 148 -18.16 6.95 -9.65
N ASN A 149 -16.98 7.28 -10.18
CA ASN A 149 -16.71 7.38 -11.60
C ASN A 149 -15.51 6.51 -11.98
N VAL A 150 -15.59 5.87 -13.15
CA VAL A 150 -14.49 5.06 -13.70
C VAL A 150 -13.25 5.90 -13.96
N ASP A 151 -13.44 7.12 -14.43
CA ASP A 151 -12.40 8.13 -14.64
C ASP A 151 -12.74 9.35 -13.78
N SER A 152 -11.85 9.68 -12.86
CA SER A 152 -12.10 10.76 -11.91
C SER A 152 -12.04 12.15 -12.54
N GLY A 153 -11.38 12.30 -13.69
CA GLY A 153 -11.10 13.61 -14.27
C GLY A 153 -10.41 14.56 -13.29
N PHE A 154 -9.62 14.04 -12.33
CA PHE A 154 -9.04 14.84 -11.25
C PHE A 154 -8.13 15.94 -11.85
N PRO A 155 -8.42 17.24 -11.60
CA PRO A 155 -7.73 18.31 -12.26
C PRO A 155 -6.27 18.41 -11.81
N PHE A 156 -5.38 18.54 -12.77
CA PHE A 156 -4.02 18.95 -12.52
C PHE A 156 -4.00 20.43 -12.10
N THR A 157 -3.38 20.73 -10.98
CA THR A 157 -3.20 22.09 -10.48
C THR A 157 -1.72 22.33 -10.20
N GLU A 158 -1.23 23.51 -10.54
CA GLU A 158 0.15 23.88 -10.24
C GLU A 158 0.38 23.98 -8.73
N PHE A 159 1.50 23.42 -8.27
CA PHE A 159 1.85 23.36 -6.84
C PHE A 159 1.86 24.73 -6.17
N ALA A 160 2.40 25.73 -6.84
CA ALA A 160 2.61 27.06 -6.28
C ALA A 160 1.30 27.81 -5.93
N THR A 161 0.19 27.44 -6.57
CA THR A 161 -1.09 28.15 -6.44
C THR A 161 -2.14 27.39 -5.62
N ASP A 162 -1.95 26.10 -5.36
CA ASP A 162 -2.96 25.28 -4.69
C ASP A 162 -2.65 25.05 -3.21
N TRP A 163 -3.24 25.86 -2.34
CA TRP A 163 -3.14 25.71 -0.88
C TRP A 163 -3.57 24.32 -0.37
N LYS A 164 -4.42 23.60 -1.12
CA LYS A 164 -4.88 22.25 -0.75
C LYS A 164 -3.74 21.24 -0.71
N ILE A 165 -2.70 21.45 -1.51
CA ILE A 165 -1.51 20.57 -1.50
C ILE A 165 -0.77 20.72 -0.17
N SER A 166 -0.46 21.96 0.21
CA SER A 166 0.25 22.25 1.47
C SER A 166 -0.57 21.79 2.69
N PHE A 167 -1.88 22.00 2.65
CA PHE A 167 -2.80 21.49 3.68
C PHE A 167 -2.76 19.95 3.75
N SER A 168 -2.80 19.26 2.61
CA SER A 168 -2.78 17.78 2.57
C SER A 168 -1.49 17.20 3.11
N VAL A 169 -0.35 17.78 2.75
CA VAL A 169 0.97 17.38 3.27
C VAL A 169 1.01 17.53 4.79
N SER A 170 0.62 18.70 5.31
CA SER A 170 0.57 18.99 6.74
C SER A 170 -0.36 18.04 7.48
N LEU A 171 -1.54 17.76 6.92
CA LEU A 171 -2.52 16.87 7.52
C LEU A 171 -2.02 15.41 7.56
N ILE A 172 -1.43 14.90 6.49
CA ILE A 172 -0.87 13.53 6.45
C ILE A 172 0.26 13.40 7.48
N ILE A 173 1.17 14.36 7.55
CA ILE A 173 2.24 14.37 8.56
C ILE A 173 1.63 14.36 9.97
N SER A 174 0.63 15.20 10.23
CA SER A 174 -0.05 15.26 11.52
C SER A 174 -0.72 13.92 11.88
N ILE A 175 -1.43 13.29 10.94
CA ILE A 175 -2.04 11.96 11.14
C ILE A 175 -0.98 10.93 11.49
N ILE A 176 0.12 10.87 10.75
CA ILE A 176 1.22 9.94 11.03
C ILE A 176 1.79 10.18 12.43
N LEU A 177 2.07 11.41 12.81
CA LEU A 177 2.61 11.75 14.13
C LEU A 177 1.63 11.37 15.26
N VAL A 178 0.35 11.65 15.10
CA VAL A 178 -0.72 11.27 16.06
C VAL A 178 -0.80 9.75 16.20
N VAL A 179 -0.82 9.03 15.08
CA VAL A 179 -0.88 7.56 15.06
C VAL A 179 0.37 6.96 15.72
N LEU A 180 1.55 7.49 15.45
CA LEU A 180 2.79 7.00 16.05
C LEU A 180 2.82 7.23 17.56
N LYS A 181 2.34 8.39 18.03
CA LYS A 181 2.39 8.77 19.44
C LYS A 181 1.28 8.12 20.28
N TRP A 182 0.05 8.15 19.82
CA TRP A 182 -1.12 7.72 20.59
C TRP A 182 -1.85 6.50 20.02
N GLY A 183 -1.56 6.09 18.77
CA GLY A 183 -2.21 4.94 18.15
C GLY A 183 -1.88 3.62 18.86
N ASN A 184 -2.89 2.79 19.09
CA ASN A 184 -2.66 1.40 19.47
C ASN A 184 -2.06 0.60 18.30
N ILE A 185 -1.66 -0.65 18.56
CA ILE A 185 -0.98 -1.47 17.55
C ILE A 185 -1.83 -1.68 16.30
N TRP A 186 -3.15 -1.83 16.45
CA TRP A 186 -4.07 -2.07 15.33
C TRP A 186 -4.25 -0.83 14.45
N ILE A 187 -4.29 0.36 15.06
CA ILE A 187 -4.34 1.64 14.35
C ILE A 187 -3.04 1.85 13.56
N LYS A 188 -1.88 1.55 14.17
CA LYS A 188 -0.58 1.63 13.47
C LYS A 188 -0.51 0.68 12.30
N LEU A 189 -0.99 -0.56 12.47
CA LEU A 189 -1.04 -1.56 11.39
C LEU A 189 -1.97 -1.14 10.25
N GLY A 190 -3.17 -0.64 10.57
CA GLY A 190 -4.11 -0.15 9.56
C GLY A 190 -3.58 1.05 8.80
N CYS A 191 -2.97 2.01 9.49
CA CYS A 191 -2.34 3.18 8.88
C CYS A 191 -1.18 2.77 7.96
N ALA A 192 -0.30 1.88 8.43
CA ALA A 192 0.79 1.36 7.62
C ALA A 192 0.28 0.60 6.38
N TRP A 193 -0.74 -0.23 6.54
CA TRP A 193 -1.36 -0.93 5.41
C TRP A 193 -1.90 0.05 4.37
N PHE A 194 -2.67 1.04 4.79
CA PHE A 194 -3.23 2.05 3.89
C PHE A 194 -2.14 2.74 3.06
N PHE A 195 -1.11 3.28 3.70
CA PHE A 195 -0.04 3.97 2.99
C PHE A 195 0.81 3.03 2.14
N LEU A 196 1.13 1.82 2.62
CA LEU A 196 1.89 0.85 1.85
C LEU A 196 1.14 0.36 0.60
N SER A 197 -0.19 0.18 0.69
CA SER A 197 -1.01 -0.26 -0.44
C SER A 197 -1.09 0.80 -1.54
N ILE A 198 -1.14 2.09 -1.18
CA ILE A 198 -1.21 3.19 -2.14
C ILE A 198 0.18 3.56 -2.69
N LEU A 199 1.26 3.29 -1.96
CA LEU A 199 2.61 3.73 -2.29
C LEU A 199 3.05 3.39 -3.73
N PRO A 200 2.81 2.20 -4.31
CA PRO A 200 3.25 1.90 -5.68
C PRO A 200 2.63 2.80 -6.74
N THR A 201 1.41 3.26 -6.51
CA THR A 201 0.62 4.02 -7.49
C THR A 201 0.56 5.51 -7.21
N SER A 202 0.84 5.92 -5.98
CA SER A 202 0.81 7.31 -5.52
C SER A 202 2.15 7.73 -4.94
N SER A 203 3.24 7.47 -5.67
CA SER A 203 4.60 7.77 -5.27
C SER A 203 5.31 8.68 -6.29
N ILE A 204 6.62 8.54 -6.40
CA ILE A 204 7.46 9.33 -7.31
C ILE A 204 7.31 8.89 -8.78
N ILE A 205 6.65 7.74 -9.04
CA ILE A 205 6.45 7.21 -10.39
C ILE A 205 5.18 7.81 -10.97
N PRO A 206 5.28 8.74 -11.93
CA PRO A 206 4.10 9.35 -12.53
C PRO A 206 3.33 8.33 -13.35
N LEU A 207 2.02 8.29 -13.13
CA LEU A 207 1.07 7.52 -13.92
C LEU A 207 0.18 8.49 -14.70
N ASN A 208 -0.33 8.06 -15.85
CA ASN A 208 -1.18 8.90 -16.70
C ASN A 208 -2.42 9.39 -15.96
N ASP A 209 -2.98 8.53 -15.11
CA ASP A 209 -4.16 8.87 -14.33
C ASP A 209 -3.75 9.35 -12.94
N LEU A 210 -4.08 10.58 -12.58
CA LEU A 210 -3.76 11.15 -11.26
C LEU A 210 -4.52 10.44 -10.14
N ALA A 211 -5.80 10.15 -10.35
CA ALA A 211 -6.66 9.50 -9.37
C ALA A 211 -7.59 8.51 -10.06
N VAL A 212 -7.69 7.29 -9.55
CA VAL A 212 -8.62 6.27 -10.02
C VAL A 212 -9.13 5.42 -8.87
N GLU A 213 -10.42 5.15 -8.86
CA GLU A 213 -11.11 4.47 -7.75
C GLU A 213 -10.62 3.04 -7.52
N HIS A 214 -10.24 2.34 -8.59
CA HIS A 214 -9.80 0.95 -8.48
C HIS A 214 -8.46 0.76 -7.73
N ARG A 215 -7.78 1.85 -7.35
CA ARG A 215 -6.60 1.80 -6.46
C ARG A 215 -6.98 1.61 -4.99
N MET A 216 -8.24 1.84 -4.64
CA MET A 216 -8.72 1.76 -3.25
C MET A 216 -9.20 0.37 -2.84
N TYR A 217 -9.17 -0.63 -3.74
CA TYR A 217 -9.65 -1.99 -3.42
C TYR A 217 -8.68 -2.80 -2.52
N LEU A 218 -7.45 -2.38 -2.34
CA LEU A 218 -6.45 -2.95 -1.42
C LEU A 218 -6.32 -2.10 -0.17
#